data_cfd5493f969f0a98ff2ad3cf041686de
#
_entry.id   cfd5493f969f0a98ff2ad3cf041686de
#
_cell.length_a   1.000
_cell.length_b   1.000
_cell.length_c   1.000
_cell.angle_alpha   90.00
_cell.angle_beta   90.00
_cell.angle_gamma   90.00
#
_symmetry.space_group_name_H-M   'P 1'
#
loop_
_entity.id
_entity.type
_entity.pdbx_description
1 polymer ?
#
loop_
_entity_poly.entity_id
_entity_poly.type
_entity_poly.pdbx_seq_one_letter_code
_entity_poly.pdbx_strand_id
1 'polypeptide(L)'
;MNRSMIRYLLAKLLLIEAALLIVPIIVALIYGEPLKIFLSIGATMAILLVLGGIGSYFKPKDLHIYAKEGVLIVALCWILWSFFGALPFVFSGQIPDVIDAFFEISSGFTTTGATILNDVGVLSHSLLFWRSFTHLIGGMGVLVFALAIMDNAKNGHLEVMKAEVPGPVFGKVVSKLKSTAQILYIIYLALFAIFALLYFLAGMPLFDSLVIAMGTAGTGGFTVYNDGIAHYNSSLITYLVSFGVLAFGVNFNLYYYLLIRKFKACFEDEELKGYLWIVFLSTALIAFNVFHLYQGFAKSVEISFFQVANVITTTGFGYGDTVKWPLFSQVILLLLMCIGGSAGSTAGGFKVIRGIIISRIAKNQILSTLSPNRVLTLHINGAVIDKDTQHKVLKYLAVYILIILALIFIVSLDNNNFMTVVSGVLSCFNNIGPMIGTTDNFSIFSPFSKLLLAFAMIGGRLEIYPILLLFLPKTWSRR
;
A
#
# COMPACT_ATOMS: atom_id res chain seq x y z
N MET A 1 -4.10 -6.76 -29.55
CA MET A 1 -4.43 -5.88 -28.40
C MET A 1 -5.79 -5.25 -28.61
N ASN A 2 -6.70 -5.47 -27.68
CA ASN A 2 -8.09 -4.95 -27.73
C ASN A 2 -8.16 -3.54 -27.11
N ARG A 3 -7.74 -2.52 -27.87
CA ARG A 3 -7.72 -1.12 -27.40
C ARG A 3 -9.12 -0.57 -27.04
N SER A 4 -10.16 -1.07 -27.70
CA SER A 4 -11.55 -0.65 -27.40
C SER A 4 -12.00 -1.15 -26.03
N MET A 5 -11.57 -2.35 -25.61
CA MET A 5 -11.86 -2.89 -24.30
C MET A 5 -11.09 -2.17 -23.20
N ILE A 6 -9.79 -1.85 -23.44
CA ILE A 6 -8.99 -1.06 -22.48
C ILE A 6 -9.66 0.29 -22.24
N ARG A 7 -9.99 1.04 -23.31
CA ARG A 7 -10.69 2.33 -23.18
C ARG A 7 -12.00 2.21 -22.41
N TYR A 8 -12.83 1.21 -22.74
CA TYR A 8 -14.13 1.01 -22.13
C TYR A 8 -14.02 0.74 -20.61
N LEU A 9 -13.07 -0.11 -20.19
CA LEU A 9 -12.87 -0.41 -18.79
C LEU A 9 -12.29 0.78 -18.01
N LEU A 10 -11.28 1.45 -18.57
CA LEU A 10 -10.74 2.66 -17.94
C LEU A 10 -11.81 3.74 -17.79
N ALA A 11 -12.65 3.94 -18.81
CA ALA A 11 -13.76 4.89 -18.72
C ALA A 11 -14.76 4.53 -17.60
N LYS A 12 -15.10 3.26 -17.44
CA LYS A 12 -15.94 2.82 -16.30
C LYS A 12 -15.26 3.06 -14.94
N LEU A 13 -13.96 2.85 -14.85
CA LEU A 13 -13.22 3.11 -13.63
C LEU A 13 -13.21 4.60 -13.28
N LEU A 14 -13.12 5.50 -14.29
CA LEU A 14 -13.27 6.95 -14.06
C LEU A 14 -14.67 7.33 -13.56
N LEU A 15 -15.72 6.66 -14.02
CA LEU A 15 -17.09 6.88 -13.49
C LEU A 15 -17.21 6.42 -12.03
N ILE A 16 -16.52 5.36 -11.64
CA ILE A 16 -16.47 4.92 -10.24
C ILE A 16 -15.76 5.97 -9.38
N GLU A 17 -14.62 6.51 -9.84
CA GLU A 17 -13.90 7.57 -9.15
C GLU A 17 -14.77 8.82 -8.97
N ALA A 18 -15.52 9.21 -10.02
CA ALA A 18 -16.50 10.31 -9.94
C ALA A 18 -17.57 10.07 -8.85
N ALA A 19 -18.07 8.84 -8.73
CA ALA A 19 -19.02 8.48 -7.69
C ALA A 19 -18.40 8.51 -6.29
N LEU A 20 -17.14 8.12 -6.13
CA LEU A 20 -16.43 8.18 -4.85
C LEU A 20 -16.19 9.62 -4.36
N LEU A 21 -16.05 10.59 -5.27
CA LEU A 21 -15.93 12.01 -4.94
C LEU A 21 -17.21 12.61 -4.32
N ILE A 22 -18.34 11.92 -4.35
CA ILE A 22 -19.55 12.33 -3.62
C ILE A 22 -19.29 12.35 -2.12
N VAL A 23 -18.47 11.42 -1.60
CA VAL A 23 -18.21 11.32 -0.15
C VAL A 23 -17.51 12.58 0.41
N PRO A 24 -16.40 13.08 -0.15
CA PRO A 24 -15.82 14.33 0.32
C PRO A 24 -16.73 15.54 0.13
N ILE A 25 -17.66 15.57 -0.85
CA ILE A 25 -18.69 16.62 -0.95
C ILE A 25 -19.61 16.60 0.27
N ILE A 26 -20.02 15.41 0.73
CA ILE A 26 -20.85 15.27 1.95
C ILE A 26 -20.06 15.79 3.17
N VAL A 27 -18.76 15.48 3.27
CA VAL A 27 -17.91 16.01 4.34
C VAL A 27 -17.83 17.54 4.27
N ALA A 28 -17.64 18.13 3.08
CA ALA A 28 -17.63 19.57 2.89
C ALA A 28 -18.94 20.23 3.33
N LEU A 29 -20.09 19.58 3.10
CA LEU A 29 -21.40 20.06 3.56
C LEU A 29 -21.51 20.02 5.08
N ILE A 30 -21.07 18.95 5.73
CA ILE A 30 -21.10 18.80 7.19
C ILE A 30 -20.28 19.87 7.88
N TYR A 31 -19.11 20.21 7.33
CA TYR A 31 -18.18 21.21 7.89
C TYR A 31 -18.43 22.63 7.40
N GLY A 32 -19.43 22.87 6.51
CA GLY A 32 -19.76 24.19 6.01
C GLY A 32 -18.62 24.87 5.25
N GLU A 33 -17.88 24.11 4.45
CA GLU A 33 -16.68 24.59 3.74
C GLU A 33 -17.00 25.65 2.67
N PRO A 34 -16.02 26.49 2.28
CA PRO A 34 -16.21 27.52 1.25
C PRO A 34 -16.65 26.95 -0.11
N LEU A 35 -17.46 27.70 -0.86
CA LEU A 35 -17.94 27.30 -2.20
C LEU A 35 -16.81 26.88 -3.16
N LYS A 36 -15.61 27.44 -3.02
CA LYS A 36 -14.44 27.10 -3.80
C LYS A 36 -14.11 25.59 -3.72
N ILE A 37 -14.26 24.98 -2.53
CA ILE A 37 -14.02 23.54 -2.33
C ILE A 37 -15.07 22.72 -3.09
N PHE A 38 -16.34 23.06 -2.98
CA PHE A 38 -17.41 22.39 -3.75
C PHE A 38 -17.18 22.48 -5.25
N LEU A 39 -16.78 23.65 -5.74
CA LEU A 39 -16.49 23.87 -7.15
C LEU A 39 -15.27 23.05 -7.59
N SER A 40 -14.24 22.92 -6.78
CA SER A 40 -13.04 22.15 -7.12
C SER A 40 -13.35 20.67 -7.26
N ILE A 41 -14.09 20.09 -6.30
CA ILE A 41 -14.50 18.68 -6.34
C ILE A 41 -15.52 18.46 -7.48
N GLY A 42 -16.50 19.38 -7.62
CA GLY A 42 -17.52 19.31 -8.66
C GLY A 42 -16.95 19.42 -10.07
N ALA A 43 -15.97 20.27 -10.31
CA ALA A 43 -15.27 20.37 -11.60
C ALA A 43 -14.53 19.07 -11.94
N THR A 44 -13.84 18.49 -10.97
CA THR A 44 -13.19 17.17 -11.14
C THR A 44 -14.21 16.08 -11.47
N MET A 45 -15.33 16.03 -10.73
CA MET A 45 -16.43 15.08 -11.03
C MET A 45 -16.97 15.28 -12.46
N ALA A 46 -17.19 16.52 -12.88
CA ALA A 46 -17.69 16.81 -14.23
C ALA A 46 -16.71 16.31 -15.31
N ILE A 47 -15.42 16.54 -15.14
CA ILE A 47 -14.37 16.02 -16.05
C ILE A 47 -14.43 14.49 -16.11
N LEU A 48 -14.48 13.81 -14.96
CA LEU A 48 -14.53 12.35 -14.88
C LEU A 48 -15.81 11.78 -15.50
N LEU A 49 -16.97 12.43 -15.28
CA LEU A 49 -18.27 12.03 -15.88
C LEU A 49 -18.24 12.20 -17.39
N VAL A 50 -17.68 13.28 -17.92
CA VAL A 50 -17.58 13.52 -19.37
C VAL A 50 -16.64 12.49 -20.00
N LEU A 51 -15.42 12.32 -19.49
CA LEU A 51 -14.43 11.38 -20.04
C LEU A 51 -14.90 9.93 -19.89
N GLY A 52 -15.42 9.57 -18.72
CA GLY A 52 -15.96 8.25 -18.44
C GLY A 52 -17.23 7.95 -19.26
N GLY A 53 -18.13 8.94 -19.43
CA GLY A 53 -19.33 8.84 -20.26
C GLY A 53 -19.00 8.62 -21.73
N ILE A 54 -18.17 9.48 -22.32
CA ILE A 54 -17.74 9.34 -23.73
C ILE A 54 -17.02 8.00 -23.95
N GLY A 55 -16.08 7.65 -23.08
CA GLY A 55 -15.30 6.42 -23.23
C GLY A 55 -16.14 5.14 -23.10
N SER A 56 -17.16 5.15 -22.24
CA SER A 56 -18.06 4.01 -22.00
C SER A 56 -19.23 3.91 -22.98
N TYR A 57 -19.55 4.98 -23.70
CA TYR A 57 -20.64 5.01 -24.70
C TYR A 57 -20.40 3.99 -25.82
N PHE A 58 -19.18 3.93 -26.33
CA PHE A 58 -18.81 3.00 -27.40
C PHE A 58 -18.42 1.63 -26.83
N LYS A 59 -19.38 0.74 -26.71
CA LYS A 59 -19.12 -0.64 -26.22
C LYS A 59 -18.20 -1.40 -27.18
N PRO A 60 -17.20 -2.16 -26.67
CA PRO A 60 -16.35 -2.99 -27.51
C PRO A 60 -17.14 -4.15 -28.11
N LYS A 61 -16.81 -4.53 -29.37
CA LYS A 61 -17.39 -5.72 -30.02
C LYS A 61 -16.88 -7.03 -29.40
N ASP A 62 -15.63 -7.03 -28.99
CA ASP A 62 -14.97 -8.15 -28.32
C ASP A 62 -14.75 -7.82 -26.84
N LEU A 63 -15.31 -8.64 -25.96
CA LEU A 63 -15.24 -8.49 -24.50
C LEU A 63 -14.12 -9.31 -23.88
N HIS A 64 -13.32 -10.04 -24.66
CA HIS A 64 -12.21 -10.81 -24.12
C HIS A 64 -11.06 -9.91 -23.69
N ILE A 65 -10.50 -10.21 -22.51
CA ILE A 65 -9.32 -9.56 -21.93
C ILE A 65 -8.24 -10.63 -21.83
N TYR A 66 -7.11 -10.40 -22.47
CA TYR A 66 -5.93 -11.25 -22.33
C TYR A 66 -5.04 -10.70 -21.21
N ALA A 67 -4.11 -11.52 -20.70
CA ALA A 67 -3.20 -11.15 -19.62
C ALA A 67 -2.45 -9.82 -19.86
N LYS A 68 -2.03 -9.58 -21.11
CA LYS A 68 -1.36 -8.35 -21.53
C LYS A 68 -2.24 -7.11 -21.34
N GLU A 69 -3.50 -7.18 -21.74
CA GLU A 69 -4.46 -6.07 -21.59
C GLU A 69 -4.83 -5.86 -20.12
N GLY A 70 -4.99 -6.96 -19.35
CA GLY A 70 -5.23 -6.88 -17.91
C GLY A 70 -4.16 -6.08 -17.18
N VAL A 71 -2.89 -6.41 -17.43
CA VAL A 71 -1.74 -5.71 -16.83
C VAL A 71 -1.71 -4.22 -17.22
N LEU A 72 -2.00 -3.88 -18.50
CA LEU A 72 -2.06 -2.49 -18.95
C LEU A 72 -3.20 -1.71 -18.29
N ILE A 73 -4.40 -2.32 -18.17
CA ILE A 73 -5.55 -1.69 -17.52
C ILE A 73 -5.22 -1.36 -16.07
N VAL A 74 -4.59 -2.30 -15.35
CA VAL A 74 -4.17 -2.09 -13.96
C VAL A 74 -3.24 -0.89 -13.86
N ALA A 75 -2.13 -0.89 -14.58
CA ALA A 75 -1.13 0.17 -14.48
C ALA A 75 -1.68 1.54 -14.90
N LEU A 76 -2.46 1.60 -15.98
CA LEU A 76 -3.08 2.85 -16.43
C LEU A 76 -4.16 3.34 -15.47
N CYS A 77 -4.92 2.45 -14.85
CA CYS A 77 -5.93 2.80 -13.86
C CYS A 77 -5.30 3.55 -12.67
N TRP A 78 -4.23 3.00 -12.09
CA TRP A 78 -3.54 3.63 -10.97
C TRP A 78 -2.99 5.01 -11.30
N ILE A 79 -2.42 5.19 -12.51
CA ILE A 79 -1.92 6.48 -12.98
C ILE A 79 -3.09 7.47 -13.15
N LEU A 80 -4.18 7.06 -13.81
CA LEU A 80 -5.33 7.92 -14.07
C LEU A 80 -6.05 8.32 -12.78
N TRP A 81 -6.29 7.39 -11.86
CA TRP A 81 -6.92 7.67 -10.57
C TRP A 81 -6.06 8.60 -9.72
N SER A 82 -4.73 8.41 -9.70
CA SER A 82 -3.83 9.34 -9.00
C SER A 82 -3.86 10.74 -9.64
N PHE A 83 -3.94 10.82 -10.97
CA PHE A 83 -3.96 12.10 -11.67
C PHE A 83 -5.28 12.86 -11.45
N PHE A 84 -6.42 12.20 -11.68
CA PHE A 84 -7.72 12.84 -11.53
C PHE A 84 -8.06 13.09 -10.06
N GLY A 85 -7.73 12.19 -9.17
CA GLY A 85 -7.90 12.37 -7.72
C GLY A 85 -7.08 13.52 -7.14
N ALA A 86 -6.01 13.97 -7.82
CA ALA A 86 -5.22 15.13 -7.45
C ALA A 86 -5.87 16.47 -7.84
N LEU A 87 -6.75 16.50 -8.85
CA LEU A 87 -7.33 17.74 -9.36
C LEU A 87 -8.10 18.58 -8.33
N PRO A 88 -8.85 17.99 -7.35
CA PRO A 88 -9.48 18.79 -6.31
C PRO A 88 -8.51 19.65 -5.51
N PHE A 89 -7.29 19.17 -5.26
CA PHE A 89 -6.25 19.91 -4.54
C PHE A 89 -5.69 21.05 -5.37
N VAL A 90 -5.49 20.83 -6.67
CA VAL A 90 -5.01 21.85 -7.61
C VAL A 90 -6.06 22.95 -7.79
N PHE A 91 -7.31 22.59 -8.08
CA PHE A 91 -8.41 23.54 -8.34
C PHE A 91 -8.79 24.34 -7.08
N SER A 92 -8.71 23.73 -5.89
CA SER A 92 -8.91 24.45 -4.63
C SER A 92 -7.77 25.41 -4.31
N GLY A 93 -6.57 25.17 -4.88
CA GLY A 93 -5.36 25.90 -4.59
C GLY A 93 -4.69 25.52 -3.26
N GLN A 94 -5.12 24.42 -2.61
CA GLN A 94 -4.49 23.94 -1.37
C GLN A 94 -3.17 23.21 -1.65
N ILE A 95 -3.04 22.54 -2.80
CA ILE A 95 -1.77 22.09 -3.39
C ILE A 95 -1.77 22.56 -4.84
N PRO A 96 -1.27 23.76 -5.14
CA PRO A 96 -1.43 24.36 -6.47
C PRO A 96 -0.54 23.73 -7.54
N ASP A 97 0.60 23.15 -7.15
CA ASP A 97 1.49 22.47 -8.08
C ASP A 97 0.93 21.08 -8.45
N VAL A 98 0.84 20.82 -9.75
CA VAL A 98 0.25 19.58 -10.28
C VAL A 98 1.11 18.36 -9.94
N ILE A 99 2.45 18.49 -9.93
CA ILE A 99 3.37 17.38 -9.62
C ILE A 99 3.26 17.05 -8.14
N ASP A 100 3.20 18.05 -7.28
CA ASP A 100 3.04 17.88 -5.83
C ASP A 100 1.69 17.22 -5.50
N ALA A 101 0.60 17.70 -6.11
CA ALA A 101 -0.73 17.10 -5.95
C ALA A 101 -0.79 15.65 -6.48
N PHE A 102 -0.16 15.37 -7.63
CA PHE A 102 -0.06 14.02 -8.18
C PHE A 102 0.76 13.10 -7.26
N PHE A 103 1.88 13.58 -6.71
CA PHE A 103 2.68 12.84 -5.73
C PHE A 103 1.85 12.48 -4.50
N GLU A 104 1.17 13.49 -3.90
CA GLU A 104 0.36 13.31 -2.69
C GLU A 104 -0.75 12.28 -2.88
N ILE A 105 -1.47 12.34 -4.00
CA ILE A 105 -2.58 11.40 -4.27
C ILE A 105 -2.11 10.05 -4.83
N SER A 106 -0.98 10.01 -5.53
CA SER A 106 -0.32 8.73 -5.82
C SER A 106 0.05 8.01 -4.53
N SER A 107 0.62 8.75 -3.56
CA SER A 107 0.88 8.25 -2.21
C SER A 107 -0.41 7.80 -1.52
N GLY A 108 -1.52 8.51 -1.71
CA GLY A 108 -2.83 8.16 -1.19
C GLY A 108 -3.32 6.81 -1.73
N PHE A 109 -3.50 6.69 -3.04
CA PHE A 109 -4.01 5.46 -3.65
C PHE A 109 -3.08 4.27 -3.49
N THR A 110 -1.75 4.46 -3.59
CA THR A 110 -0.78 3.39 -3.36
C THR A 110 -0.59 3.02 -1.91
N THR A 111 -1.33 3.70 -1.01
CA THR A 111 -1.25 3.49 0.44
C THR A 111 0.18 3.66 0.99
N THR A 112 0.91 4.62 0.45
CA THR A 112 2.29 4.88 0.84
C THR A 112 2.37 5.79 2.07
N GLY A 113 1.59 6.89 2.12
CA GLY A 113 1.64 7.86 3.21
C GLY A 113 2.79 8.87 3.14
N ALA A 114 3.57 8.85 2.07
CA ALA A 114 4.57 9.90 1.79
C ALA A 114 3.86 11.23 1.48
N THR A 115 4.32 12.34 2.08
CA THR A 115 3.68 13.64 1.93
C THR A 115 4.68 14.72 1.55
N ILE A 116 4.20 15.66 0.72
CA ILE A 116 4.90 16.91 0.41
C ILE A 116 4.47 18.06 1.33
N LEU A 117 3.45 17.85 2.15
CA LEU A 117 2.89 18.87 3.01
C LEU A 117 3.77 19.08 4.25
N ASN A 118 4.21 20.31 4.46
CA ASN A 118 4.89 20.72 5.69
C ASN A 118 3.89 20.89 6.85
N ASP A 119 2.68 21.31 6.51
CA ASP A 119 1.57 21.44 7.44
C ASP A 119 0.30 20.83 6.84
N VAL A 120 -0.19 19.78 7.48
CA VAL A 120 -1.42 19.09 7.07
C VAL A 120 -2.66 19.93 7.39
N GLY A 121 -2.55 20.84 8.38
CA GLY A 121 -3.64 21.73 8.80
C GLY A 121 -4.08 22.76 7.76
N VAL A 122 -3.33 22.95 6.66
CA VAL A 122 -3.74 23.83 5.54
C VAL A 122 -4.86 23.22 4.70
N LEU A 123 -5.09 21.90 4.80
CA LEU A 123 -6.13 21.21 4.05
C LEU A 123 -7.50 21.38 4.71
N SER A 124 -8.53 21.59 3.89
CA SER A 124 -9.93 21.50 4.33
C SER A 124 -10.27 20.07 4.78
N HIS A 125 -11.27 19.93 5.67
CA HIS A 125 -11.68 18.61 6.17
C HIS A 125 -12.08 17.64 5.04
N SER A 126 -12.76 18.13 4.01
CA SER A 126 -13.15 17.31 2.87
C SER A 126 -11.97 16.79 2.05
N LEU A 127 -10.94 17.63 1.81
CA LEU A 127 -9.74 17.21 1.09
C LEU A 127 -8.82 16.34 1.96
N LEU A 128 -8.75 16.61 3.27
CA LEU A 128 -8.07 15.76 4.23
C LEU A 128 -8.73 14.38 4.32
N PHE A 129 -10.08 14.36 4.31
CA PHE A 129 -10.85 13.13 4.23
C PHE A 129 -10.59 12.39 2.91
N TRP A 130 -10.64 13.08 1.75
CA TRP A 130 -10.36 12.48 0.45
C TRP A 130 -8.99 11.84 0.40
N ARG A 131 -7.97 12.55 0.87
CA ARG A 131 -6.60 12.06 1.00
C ARG A 131 -6.53 10.72 1.74
N SER A 132 -7.20 10.60 2.89
CA SER A 132 -7.22 9.36 3.67
C SER A 132 -8.17 8.31 3.12
N PHE A 133 -9.26 8.73 2.46
CA PHE A 133 -10.20 7.83 1.80
C PHE A 133 -9.55 7.09 0.62
N THR A 134 -8.59 7.72 -0.08
CA THR A 134 -7.80 7.04 -1.09
C THR A 134 -7.00 5.86 -0.52
N HIS A 135 -6.55 5.90 0.76
CA HIS A 135 -5.94 4.75 1.42
C HIS A 135 -6.93 3.59 1.60
N LEU A 136 -8.16 3.89 2.02
CA LEU A 136 -9.18 2.85 2.17
C LEU A 136 -9.48 2.15 0.84
N ILE A 137 -9.58 2.92 -0.25
CA ILE A 137 -9.83 2.40 -1.59
C ILE A 137 -8.61 1.62 -2.11
N GLY A 138 -7.42 2.19 -1.96
CA GLY A 138 -6.16 1.62 -2.44
C GLY A 138 -5.71 0.37 -1.70
N GLY A 139 -6.10 0.22 -0.41
CA GLY A 139 -5.68 -0.89 0.44
C GLY A 139 -6.05 -2.26 -0.10
N MET A 140 -7.28 -2.43 -0.59
CA MET A 140 -7.73 -3.70 -1.21
C MET A 140 -7.56 -3.74 -2.74
N GLY A 141 -6.90 -2.73 -3.30
CA GLY A 141 -6.73 -2.59 -4.74
C GLY A 141 -7.98 -2.03 -5.43
N VAL A 142 -7.76 -1.02 -6.25
CA VAL A 142 -8.80 -0.31 -7.01
C VAL A 142 -9.62 -1.25 -7.88
N LEU A 143 -8.97 -2.23 -8.49
CA LEU A 143 -9.63 -3.17 -9.42
C LEU A 143 -10.39 -4.29 -8.71
N VAL A 144 -9.94 -4.73 -7.55
CA VAL A 144 -10.71 -5.68 -6.72
C VAL A 144 -12.01 -5.03 -6.28
N PHE A 145 -11.97 -3.75 -5.90
CA PHE A 145 -13.15 -2.95 -5.60
C PHE A 145 -14.09 -2.83 -6.83
N ALA A 146 -13.53 -2.46 -7.99
CA ALA A 146 -14.31 -2.34 -9.22
C ALA A 146 -14.93 -3.68 -9.64
N LEU A 147 -14.19 -4.79 -9.53
CA LEU A 147 -14.69 -6.14 -9.84
C LEU A 147 -15.78 -6.61 -8.88
N ALA A 148 -15.70 -6.21 -7.60
CA ALA A 148 -16.75 -6.51 -6.62
C ALA A 148 -18.09 -5.84 -6.97
N ILE A 149 -18.04 -4.64 -7.56
CA ILE A 149 -19.22 -3.83 -7.94
C ILE A 149 -19.75 -4.20 -9.31
N MET A 150 -18.88 -4.50 -10.30
CA MET A 150 -19.29 -4.75 -11.67
C MET A 150 -20.02 -6.10 -11.82
N ASP A 151 -21.28 -6.07 -12.27
CA ASP A 151 -22.05 -7.26 -12.62
C ASP A 151 -21.54 -7.91 -13.92
N ASN A 152 -21.53 -9.27 -13.96
CA ASN A 152 -21.22 -10.08 -15.14
C ASN A 152 -19.78 -10.04 -15.69
N ALA A 153 -18.80 -10.29 -14.85
CA ALA A 153 -17.46 -10.62 -15.30
C ALA A 153 -17.40 -12.00 -15.96
N LYS A 154 -17.74 -12.08 -17.25
CA LYS A 154 -17.47 -13.28 -18.07
C LYS A 154 -16.02 -13.26 -18.54
N ASN A 155 -15.31 -14.39 -18.34
CA ASN A 155 -14.00 -14.76 -18.89
C ASN A 155 -13.00 -13.61 -19.23
N GLY A 156 -11.99 -13.41 -18.43
CA GLY A 156 -10.90 -12.43 -18.67
C GLY A 156 -10.53 -11.57 -17.45
N HIS A 157 -11.43 -11.35 -16.52
CA HIS A 157 -11.18 -10.57 -15.30
C HIS A 157 -10.22 -11.27 -14.31
N LEU A 158 -9.98 -12.60 -14.49
CA LEU A 158 -9.00 -13.37 -13.74
C LEU A 158 -7.58 -12.82 -13.90
N GLU A 159 -7.21 -12.42 -15.11
CA GLU A 159 -5.87 -11.92 -15.41
C GLU A 159 -5.65 -10.52 -14.80
N VAL A 160 -6.71 -9.72 -14.73
CA VAL A 160 -6.68 -8.42 -14.06
C VAL A 160 -6.48 -8.59 -12.55
N MET A 161 -7.23 -9.51 -11.92
CA MET A 161 -7.06 -9.83 -10.49
C MET A 161 -5.67 -10.40 -10.17
N LYS A 162 -5.14 -11.29 -11.00
CA LYS A 162 -3.78 -11.84 -10.81
C LYS A 162 -2.70 -10.76 -10.88
N ALA A 163 -2.92 -9.70 -11.65
CA ALA A 163 -1.98 -8.60 -11.78
C ALA A 163 -2.01 -7.66 -10.55
N GLU A 164 -3.07 -7.71 -9.74
CA GLU A 164 -3.25 -6.80 -8.60
C GLU A 164 -3.05 -7.47 -7.23
N VAL A 165 -3.17 -8.81 -7.13
CA VAL A 165 -2.98 -9.51 -5.85
C VAL A 165 -1.48 -9.65 -5.55
N PRO A 166 -0.95 -8.96 -4.53
CA PRO A 166 0.47 -8.99 -4.24
C PRO A 166 0.90 -10.32 -3.59
N GLY A 167 1.99 -10.87 -4.09
CA GLY A 167 2.65 -12.07 -3.55
C GLY A 167 2.37 -13.36 -4.30
N PRO A 168 3.17 -14.40 -4.03
CA PRO A 168 2.94 -15.73 -4.60
C PRO A 168 1.65 -16.32 -4.01
N VAL A 169 0.67 -16.59 -4.86
CA VAL A 169 -0.63 -17.16 -4.47
C VAL A 169 -0.50 -18.68 -4.29
N PHE A 170 -0.60 -19.15 -3.07
CA PHE A 170 -0.63 -20.58 -2.74
C PHE A 170 -2.05 -21.02 -2.38
N GLY A 171 -2.65 -21.88 -3.20
CA GLY A 171 -3.92 -22.57 -2.91
C GLY A 171 -5.13 -22.12 -3.73
N LYS A 172 -6.02 -23.08 -4.01
CA LYS A 172 -7.33 -22.86 -4.62
C LYS A 172 -8.33 -22.52 -3.51
N VAL A 173 -8.63 -21.25 -3.31
CA VAL A 173 -9.47 -20.87 -2.18
C VAL A 173 -10.97 -20.88 -2.49
N VAL A 174 -11.44 -20.61 -3.71
CA VAL A 174 -12.88 -20.70 -4.04
C VAL A 174 -13.11 -20.89 -5.54
N SER A 175 -14.16 -21.63 -5.90
CA SER A 175 -14.55 -21.92 -7.28
C SER A 175 -15.08 -20.74 -8.09
N LYS A 176 -15.37 -19.59 -7.43
CA LYS A 176 -15.86 -18.35 -8.06
C LYS A 176 -15.07 -17.16 -7.55
N LEU A 177 -14.16 -16.64 -8.34
CA LEU A 177 -13.27 -15.52 -8.02
C LEU A 177 -14.01 -14.24 -7.53
N LYS A 178 -15.15 -13.92 -8.14
CA LYS A 178 -15.99 -12.80 -7.71
C LYS A 178 -16.44 -12.96 -6.25
N SER A 179 -16.92 -14.14 -5.88
CA SER A 179 -17.37 -14.42 -4.50
C SER A 179 -16.23 -14.33 -3.48
N THR A 180 -15.03 -14.78 -3.85
CA THR A 180 -13.84 -14.65 -2.99
C THR A 180 -13.49 -13.18 -2.77
N ALA A 181 -13.39 -12.39 -3.83
CA ALA A 181 -13.10 -10.97 -3.75
C ALA A 181 -14.13 -10.24 -2.88
N GLN A 182 -15.43 -10.53 -3.04
CA GLN A 182 -16.50 -9.95 -2.23
C GLN A 182 -16.35 -10.31 -0.74
N ILE A 183 -16.07 -11.55 -0.40
CA ILE A 183 -15.88 -11.98 0.99
C ILE A 183 -14.69 -11.26 1.61
N LEU A 184 -13.54 -11.22 0.94
CA LEU A 184 -12.35 -10.54 1.44
C LEU A 184 -12.60 -9.03 1.61
N TYR A 185 -13.37 -8.42 0.70
CA TYR A 185 -13.75 -7.01 0.80
C TYR A 185 -14.68 -6.73 1.98
N ILE A 186 -15.64 -7.63 2.26
CA ILE A 186 -16.52 -7.54 3.43
C ILE A 186 -15.70 -7.66 4.72
N ILE A 187 -14.74 -8.60 4.79
CA ILE A 187 -13.83 -8.74 5.94
C ILE A 187 -13.04 -7.45 6.15
N TYR A 188 -12.50 -6.88 5.07
CA TYR A 188 -11.75 -5.63 5.10
C TYR A 188 -12.58 -4.47 5.66
N LEU A 189 -13.80 -4.25 5.14
CA LEU A 189 -14.69 -3.19 5.62
C LEU A 189 -15.19 -3.44 7.05
N ALA A 190 -15.41 -4.69 7.43
CA ALA A 190 -15.79 -5.03 8.80
C ALA A 190 -14.66 -4.70 9.79
N LEU A 191 -13.41 -5.08 9.47
CA LEU A 191 -12.25 -4.73 10.28
C LEU A 191 -12.05 -3.21 10.34
N PHE A 192 -12.20 -2.49 9.23
CA PHE A 192 -12.16 -1.03 9.20
C PHE A 192 -13.18 -0.43 10.17
N ALA A 193 -14.44 -0.87 10.12
CA ALA A 193 -15.49 -0.37 11.01
C ALA A 193 -15.21 -0.69 12.48
N ILE A 194 -14.68 -1.88 12.78
CA ILE A 194 -14.28 -2.28 14.13
C ILE A 194 -13.18 -1.34 14.67
N PHE A 195 -12.12 -1.10 13.92
CA PHE A 195 -11.03 -0.23 14.37
C PHE A 195 -11.45 1.24 14.45
N ALA A 196 -12.28 1.74 13.53
CA ALA A 196 -12.85 3.08 13.62
C ALA A 196 -13.66 3.26 14.93
N LEU A 197 -14.49 2.26 15.27
CA LEU A 197 -15.23 2.26 16.53
C LEU A 197 -14.32 2.18 17.75
N LEU A 198 -13.29 1.33 17.73
CA LEU A 198 -12.33 1.21 18.84
C LEU A 198 -11.57 2.52 19.09
N TYR A 199 -11.14 3.20 18.02
CA TYR A 199 -10.47 4.51 18.15
C TYR A 199 -11.40 5.57 18.70
N PHE A 200 -12.66 5.62 18.26
CA PHE A 200 -13.68 6.51 18.80
C PHE A 200 -13.93 6.25 20.29
N LEU A 201 -14.10 5.00 20.68
CA LEU A 201 -14.30 4.60 22.09
C LEU A 201 -13.05 4.86 22.96
N ALA A 202 -11.85 4.87 22.36
CA ALA A 202 -10.62 5.24 23.05
C ALA A 202 -10.44 6.74 23.25
N GLY A 203 -11.39 7.57 22.76
CA GLY A 203 -11.42 9.02 22.98
C GLY A 203 -10.94 9.87 21.79
N MET A 204 -10.71 9.30 20.62
CA MET A 204 -10.46 10.09 19.41
C MET A 204 -11.77 10.77 18.94
N PRO A 205 -11.72 12.02 18.41
CA PRO A 205 -12.83 12.62 17.69
C PRO A 205 -13.31 11.71 16.55
N LEU A 206 -14.61 11.74 16.22
CA LEU A 206 -15.18 10.86 15.19
C LEU A 206 -14.48 11.01 13.82
N PHE A 207 -14.20 12.25 13.42
CA PHE A 207 -13.50 12.53 12.16
C PHE A 207 -12.10 11.89 12.15
N ASP A 208 -11.33 12.11 13.21
CA ASP A 208 -9.98 11.57 13.35
C ASP A 208 -10.00 10.03 13.38
N SER A 209 -10.96 9.45 14.11
CA SER A 209 -11.15 7.99 14.18
C SER A 209 -11.38 7.37 12.81
N LEU A 210 -12.19 8.01 11.96
CA LEU A 210 -12.43 7.56 10.60
C LEU A 210 -11.17 7.71 9.73
N VAL A 211 -10.50 8.86 9.79
CA VAL A 211 -9.29 9.15 9.01
C VAL A 211 -8.16 8.18 9.38
N ILE A 212 -7.89 8.01 10.68
CA ILE A 212 -6.85 7.09 11.16
C ILE A 212 -7.21 5.63 10.85
N ALA A 213 -8.50 5.25 10.97
CA ALA A 213 -8.93 3.91 10.60
C ALA A 213 -8.78 3.63 9.10
N MET A 214 -9.01 4.62 8.22
CA MET A 214 -8.74 4.48 6.78
C MET A 214 -7.25 4.26 6.50
N GLY A 215 -6.38 5.03 7.16
CA GLY A 215 -4.94 4.86 7.10
C GLY A 215 -4.48 3.50 7.65
N THR A 216 -5.08 3.05 8.75
CA THR A 216 -4.83 1.72 9.35
C THR A 216 -5.25 0.60 8.40
N ALA A 217 -6.47 0.68 7.84
CA ALA A 217 -7.03 -0.34 6.97
C ALA A 217 -6.24 -0.47 5.66
N GLY A 218 -5.92 0.66 5.04
CA GLY A 218 -5.09 0.69 3.84
C GLY A 218 -3.61 0.41 4.11
N THR A 219 -3.17 0.45 5.37
CA THR A 219 -1.74 0.51 5.76
C THR A 219 -1.02 1.68 5.08
N GLY A 220 -1.63 2.88 5.17
CA GLY A 220 -1.18 4.03 4.37
C GLY A 220 -0.62 5.22 5.16
N GLY A 221 -0.93 5.37 6.46
CA GLY A 221 -0.24 6.25 7.38
C GLY A 221 -0.55 7.76 7.34
N PHE A 222 -1.47 8.22 6.52
CA PHE A 222 -1.89 9.62 6.56
C PHE A 222 -2.62 9.97 7.87
N THR A 223 -2.30 11.14 8.42
CA THR A 223 -2.82 11.65 9.69
C THR A 223 -3.53 12.98 9.52
N VAL A 224 -4.28 13.37 10.55
CA VAL A 224 -4.96 14.68 10.64
C VAL A 224 -4.00 15.75 11.13
N TYR A 225 -3.00 15.38 11.94
CA TYR A 225 -2.05 16.29 12.58
C TYR A 225 -0.61 16.00 12.16
N ASN A 226 0.25 17.02 12.19
CA ASN A 226 1.65 16.88 11.80
C ASN A 226 2.46 15.98 12.74
N ASP A 227 2.12 15.93 14.02
CA ASP A 227 2.73 15.08 15.04
C ASP A 227 2.16 13.65 15.05
N GLY A 228 1.27 13.35 14.10
CA GLY A 228 0.74 12.01 13.88
C GLY A 228 -0.06 11.46 15.06
N ILE A 229 0.20 10.21 15.43
CA ILE A 229 -0.49 9.55 16.56
C ILE A 229 -0.03 10.09 17.92
N ALA A 230 1.16 10.71 17.99
CA ALA A 230 1.64 11.35 19.22
C ALA A 230 0.72 12.46 19.71
N HIS A 231 -0.04 13.11 18.82
CA HIS A 231 -1.02 14.16 19.13
C HIS A 231 -2.00 13.77 20.25
N TYR A 232 -2.46 12.52 20.24
CA TYR A 232 -3.46 12.06 21.21
C TYR A 232 -2.89 11.77 22.59
N ASN A 233 -1.58 11.73 22.76
CA ASN A 233 -0.86 11.49 24.02
C ASN A 233 -1.48 10.36 24.90
N SER A 234 -1.87 9.25 24.25
CA SER A 234 -2.55 8.11 24.88
C SER A 234 -1.88 6.80 24.50
N SER A 235 -1.36 6.08 25.50
CA SER A 235 -0.79 4.75 25.31
C SER A 235 -1.84 3.75 24.77
N LEU A 236 -3.11 3.89 25.19
CA LEU A 236 -4.19 3.04 24.70
C LEU A 236 -4.37 3.20 23.18
N ILE A 237 -4.43 4.44 22.69
CA ILE A 237 -4.54 4.76 21.27
C ILE A 237 -3.32 4.22 20.52
N THR A 238 -2.11 4.43 21.04
CA THR A 238 -0.87 3.95 20.45
C THR A 238 -0.88 2.43 20.26
N TYR A 239 -1.28 1.68 21.29
CA TYR A 239 -1.39 0.22 21.19
C TYR A 239 -2.51 -0.22 20.24
N LEU A 240 -3.69 0.42 20.28
CA LEU A 240 -4.81 0.09 19.39
C LEU A 240 -4.43 0.30 17.92
N VAL A 241 -3.75 1.41 17.59
CA VAL A 241 -3.24 1.66 16.24
C VAL A 241 -2.20 0.61 15.85
N SER A 242 -1.25 0.29 16.75
CA SER A 242 -0.22 -0.72 16.48
C SER A 242 -0.83 -2.10 16.19
N PHE A 243 -1.79 -2.56 16.99
CA PHE A 243 -2.49 -3.82 16.74
C PHE A 243 -3.36 -3.75 15.48
N GLY A 244 -3.97 -2.59 15.21
CA GLY A 244 -4.74 -2.36 13.99
C GLY A 244 -3.89 -2.56 12.75
N VAL A 245 -2.77 -1.85 12.63
CA VAL A 245 -1.90 -1.98 11.45
C VAL A 245 -1.33 -3.39 11.32
N LEU A 246 -0.95 -4.05 12.42
CA LEU A 246 -0.51 -5.44 12.39
C LEU A 246 -1.60 -6.38 11.88
N ALA A 247 -2.86 -6.19 12.29
CA ALA A 247 -3.97 -6.99 11.81
C ALA A 247 -4.17 -6.85 10.30
N PHE A 248 -4.09 -5.63 9.76
CA PHE A 248 -4.18 -5.42 8.30
C PHE A 248 -2.92 -5.88 7.55
N GLY A 249 -1.78 -6.02 8.21
CA GLY A 249 -0.55 -6.60 7.68
C GLY A 249 -0.56 -8.13 7.55
N VAL A 250 -1.57 -8.81 8.10
CA VAL A 250 -1.75 -10.28 8.00
C VAL A 250 -2.47 -10.64 6.70
N ASN A 251 -2.19 -11.83 6.18
CA ASN A 251 -2.87 -12.39 5.01
C ASN A 251 -4.38 -12.52 5.23
N PHE A 252 -5.19 -11.84 4.41
CA PHE A 252 -6.65 -11.83 4.54
C PHE A 252 -7.32 -13.21 4.39
N ASN A 253 -6.67 -14.17 3.72
CA ASN A 253 -7.18 -15.54 3.67
C ASN A 253 -7.22 -16.21 5.05
N LEU A 254 -6.36 -15.80 6.00
CA LEU A 254 -6.39 -16.34 7.36
C LEU A 254 -7.65 -15.90 8.11
N TYR A 255 -8.14 -14.68 7.90
CA TYR A 255 -9.43 -14.24 8.44
C TYR A 255 -10.59 -15.05 7.87
N TYR A 256 -10.54 -15.35 6.56
CA TYR A 256 -11.52 -16.27 5.98
C TYR A 256 -11.46 -17.66 6.63
N TYR A 257 -10.27 -18.21 6.89
CA TYR A 257 -10.12 -19.49 7.60
C TYR A 257 -10.68 -19.43 9.03
N LEU A 258 -10.50 -18.31 9.74
CA LEU A 258 -11.11 -18.09 11.05
C LEU A 258 -12.64 -18.11 10.97
N LEU A 259 -13.24 -17.44 9.98
CA LEU A 259 -14.70 -17.39 9.80
C LEU A 259 -15.29 -18.80 9.53
N ILE A 260 -14.61 -19.64 8.75
CA ILE A 260 -15.03 -21.03 8.48
C ILE A 260 -14.53 -22.02 9.53
N ARG A 261 -14.06 -21.53 10.70
CA ARG A 261 -13.61 -22.31 11.87
C ARG A 261 -12.44 -23.27 11.58
N LYS A 262 -11.59 -22.97 10.60
CA LYS A 262 -10.35 -23.72 10.32
C LYS A 262 -9.18 -23.14 11.12
N PHE A 263 -9.31 -23.08 12.44
CA PHE A 263 -8.32 -22.46 13.35
C PHE A 263 -6.91 -23.08 13.19
N LYS A 264 -6.81 -24.39 13.04
CA LYS A 264 -5.53 -25.09 12.88
C LYS A 264 -4.75 -24.55 11.68
N ALA A 265 -5.40 -24.39 10.52
CA ALA A 265 -4.77 -23.88 9.31
C ALA A 265 -4.30 -22.42 9.48
N CYS A 266 -4.95 -21.63 10.34
CA CYS A 266 -4.55 -20.27 10.63
C CYS A 266 -3.31 -20.23 11.53
N PHE A 267 -3.32 -20.98 12.66
CA PHE A 267 -2.22 -20.93 13.64
C PHE A 267 -0.98 -21.74 13.20
N GLU A 268 -1.10 -22.66 12.26
CA GLU A 268 0.05 -23.39 11.70
C GLU A 268 0.71 -22.67 10.53
N ASP A 269 0.13 -21.56 10.04
CA ASP A 269 0.68 -20.80 8.92
C ASP A 269 2.09 -20.29 9.20
N GLU A 270 3.02 -20.66 8.34
CA GLU A 270 4.44 -20.36 8.53
C GLU A 270 4.77 -18.90 8.28
N GLU A 271 4.02 -18.23 7.36
CA GLU A 271 4.20 -16.80 7.10
C GLU A 271 3.74 -15.97 8.29
N LEU A 272 2.59 -16.30 8.89
CA LEU A 272 2.09 -15.63 10.10
C LEU A 272 3.09 -15.78 11.26
N LYS A 273 3.61 -16.97 11.47
CA LYS A 273 4.63 -17.22 12.51
C LYS A 273 5.89 -16.39 12.25
N GLY A 274 6.40 -16.40 11.01
CA GLY A 274 7.57 -15.62 10.63
C GLY A 274 7.35 -14.11 10.83
N TYR A 275 6.20 -13.60 10.40
CA TYR A 275 5.79 -12.22 10.58
C TYR A 275 5.77 -11.80 12.05
N LEU A 276 5.10 -12.57 12.91
CA LEU A 276 5.02 -12.28 14.35
C LEU A 276 6.38 -12.39 15.05
N TRP A 277 7.23 -13.34 14.64
CA TRP A 277 8.61 -13.45 15.16
C TRP A 277 9.46 -12.24 14.79
N ILE A 278 9.37 -11.75 13.56
CA ILE A 278 10.10 -10.55 13.12
C ILE A 278 9.63 -9.34 13.95
N VAL A 279 8.32 -9.16 14.13
CA VAL A 279 7.77 -8.07 14.97
C VAL A 279 8.29 -8.16 16.40
N PHE A 280 8.19 -9.32 17.02
CA PHE A 280 8.62 -9.53 18.40
C PHE A 280 10.12 -9.26 18.58
N LEU A 281 10.95 -9.88 17.74
CA LEU A 281 12.42 -9.75 17.84
C LEU A 281 12.87 -8.30 17.59
N SER A 282 12.35 -7.66 16.55
CA SER A 282 12.71 -6.28 16.22
C SER A 282 12.28 -5.31 17.34
N THR A 283 11.06 -5.50 17.89
CA THR A 283 10.59 -4.70 19.03
C THR A 283 11.50 -4.86 20.24
N ALA A 284 11.87 -6.09 20.60
CA ALA A 284 12.76 -6.34 21.73
C ALA A 284 14.13 -5.70 21.52
N LEU A 285 14.76 -5.92 20.36
CA LEU A 285 16.08 -5.36 20.05
C LEU A 285 16.09 -3.82 20.09
N ILE A 286 15.08 -3.19 19.48
CA ILE A 286 14.97 -1.73 19.50
C ILE A 286 14.68 -1.23 20.90
N ALA A 287 13.73 -1.83 21.64
CA ALA A 287 13.39 -1.40 23.00
C ALA A 287 14.59 -1.42 23.96
N PHE A 288 15.43 -2.46 23.87
CA PHE A 288 16.67 -2.51 24.63
C PHE A 288 17.70 -1.47 24.19
N ASN A 289 17.76 -1.13 22.92
CA ASN A 289 18.73 -0.17 22.40
C ASN A 289 18.35 1.28 22.68
N VAL A 290 17.05 1.61 22.77
CA VAL A 290 16.56 2.99 22.95
C VAL A 290 16.03 3.29 24.37
N PHE A 291 16.10 2.34 25.33
CA PHE A 291 15.49 2.51 26.66
C PHE A 291 16.03 3.73 27.41
N HIS A 292 17.28 4.11 27.19
CA HIS A 292 17.93 5.25 27.81
C HIS A 292 17.42 6.62 27.29
N LEU A 293 16.70 6.63 26.16
CA LEU A 293 16.12 7.84 25.57
C LEU A 293 14.73 8.16 26.15
N TYR A 294 14.09 7.20 26.81
CA TYR A 294 12.74 7.31 27.30
C TYR A 294 12.63 7.14 28.82
N GLN A 295 11.55 7.68 29.41
CA GLN A 295 11.28 7.60 30.84
C GLN A 295 10.79 6.18 31.24
N GLY A 296 11.68 5.20 31.21
CA GLY A 296 11.40 3.83 31.61
C GLY A 296 11.23 2.84 30.47
N PHE A 297 11.47 1.56 30.79
CA PHE A 297 11.45 0.46 29.83
C PHE A 297 10.08 0.25 29.18
N ALA A 298 8.98 0.44 29.93
CA ALA A 298 7.61 0.29 29.41
C ALA A 298 7.33 1.27 28.25
N LYS A 299 7.74 2.54 28.39
CA LYS A 299 7.58 3.54 27.33
C LYS A 299 8.45 3.25 26.11
N SER A 300 9.66 2.74 26.35
CA SER A 300 10.55 2.28 25.27
C SER A 300 9.91 1.12 24.49
N VAL A 301 9.30 0.14 25.15
CA VAL A 301 8.58 -0.96 24.50
C VAL A 301 7.40 -0.45 23.70
N GLU A 302 6.59 0.44 24.27
CA GLU A 302 5.43 1.04 23.57
C GLU A 302 5.83 1.70 22.25
N ILE A 303 6.83 2.60 22.29
CA ILE A 303 7.26 3.34 21.11
C ILE A 303 7.95 2.42 20.10
N SER A 304 8.78 1.48 20.57
CA SER A 304 9.46 0.51 19.70
C SER A 304 8.45 -0.41 19.00
N PHE A 305 7.45 -0.91 19.73
CA PHE A 305 6.38 -1.73 19.17
C PHE A 305 5.56 -0.97 18.12
N PHE A 306 5.22 0.29 18.42
CA PHE A 306 4.52 1.14 17.46
C PHE A 306 5.34 1.33 16.18
N GLN A 307 6.61 1.71 16.28
CA GLN A 307 7.47 1.92 15.11
C GLN A 307 7.67 0.64 14.30
N VAL A 308 7.95 -0.49 14.96
CA VAL A 308 8.10 -1.78 14.28
C VAL A 308 6.81 -2.17 13.57
N ALA A 309 5.66 -2.06 14.25
CA ALA A 309 4.36 -2.36 13.65
C ALA A 309 4.11 -1.51 12.40
N ASN A 310 4.34 -0.20 12.48
CA ASN A 310 4.11 0.72 11.37
C ASN A 310 5.06 0.51 10.20
N VAL A 311 6.33 0.20 10.46
CA VAL A 311 7.33 0.03 9.39
C VAL A 311 7.16 -1.32 8.69
N ILE A 312 6.98 -2.43 9.43
CA ILE A 312 6.84 -3.76 8.81
C ILE A 312 5.53 -3.90 8.04
N THR A 313 4.45 -3.24 8.48
CA THR A 313 3.18 -3.23 7.76
C THR A 313 3.15 -2.20 6.65
N THR A 314 4.24 -1.45 6.49
CA THR A 314 4.33 -0.35 5.52
C THR A 314 3.23 0.70 5.70
N THR A 315 2.80 0.95 6.94
CA THR A 315 1.76 1.94 7.26
C THR A 315 2.34 3.34 7.43
N GLY A 316 3.39 3.47 8.24
CA GLY A 316 4.15 4.71 8.37
C GLY A 316 3.49 5.84 9.14
N PHE A 317 2.58 5.58 10.07
CA PHE A 317 2.10 6.63 10.98
C PHE A 317 3.25 7.27 11.76
N GLY A 318 3.28 8.61 11.80
CA GLY A 318 4.25 9.36 12.60
C GLY A 318 4.03 9.15 14.10
N TYR A 319 5.12 8.89 14.83
CA TYR A 319 5.16 8.90 16.29
C TYR A 319 6.60 9.08 16.76
N GLY A 320 6.87 10.23 17.37
CA GLY A 320 8.18 10.53 17.94
C GLY A 320 9.29 10.76 16.89
N ASP A 321 10.47 11.07 17.40
CA ASP A 321 11.63 11.49 16.61
C ASP A 321 12.62 10.33 16.49
N THR A 322 12.53 9.58 15.39
CA THR A 322 13.46 8.46 15.10
C THR A 322 14.86 8.93 14.70
N VAL A 323 15.05 10.22 14.42
CA VAL A 323 16.38 10.80 14.11
C VAL A 323 17.32 10.67 15.30
N LYS A 324 16.79 10.80 16.51
CA LYS A 324 17.57 10.68 17.77
C LYS A 324 17.91 9.23 18.15
N TRP A 325 17.36 8.26 17.42
CA TRP A 325 17.61 6.86 17.75
C TRP A 325 19.04 6.43 17.38
N PRO A 326 19.64 5.51 18.15
CA PRO A 326 20.92 4.93 17.79
C PRO A 326 20.89 4.28 16.41
N LEU A 327 22.01 4.34 15.68
CA LEU A 327 22.15 3.80 14.32
C LEU A 327 21.66 2.35 14.20
N PHE A 328 21.92 1.52 15.22
CA PHE A 328 21.46 0.12 15.24
C PHE A 328 19.94 0.00 15.09
N SER A 329 19.17 0.81 15.82
CA SER A 329 17.71 0.82 15.73
C SER A 329 17.23 1.35 14.37
N GLN A 330 17.87 2.38 13.82
CA GLN A 330 17.57 2.90 12.49
C GLN A 330 17.82 1.85 11.39
N VAL A 331 18.92 1.08 11.50
CA VAL A 331 19.22 -0.02 10.55
C VAL A 331 18.18 -1.13 10.64
N ILE A 332 17.71 -1.49 11.84
CA ILE A 332 16.60 -2.47 11.97
C ILE A 332 15.37 -1.96 11.24
N LEU A 333 14.99 -0.68 11.43
CA LEU A 333 13.83 -0.10 10.72
C LEU A 333 14.04 -0.11 9.19
N LEU A 334 15.21 0.23 8.68
CA LEU A 334 15.52 0.14 7.24
C LEU A 334 15.39 -1.29 6.69
N LEU A 335 15.81 -2.29 7.44
CA LEU A 335 15.63 -3.69 7.04
C LEU A 335 14.15 -4.09 7.02
N LEU A 336 13.37 -3.64 8.03
CA LEU A 336 11.92 -3.87 8.06
C LEU A 336 11.21 -3.19 6.88
N MET A 337 11.66 -1.99 6.45
CA MET A 337 11.14 -1.32 5.24
C MET A 337 11.25 -2.22 3.99
N CYS A 338 12.32 -2.99 3.88
CA CYS A 338 12.50 -3.91 2.76
C CYS A 338 11.64 -5.17 2.88
N ILE A 339 11.44 -5.70 4.10
CA ILE A 339 10.74 -6.96 4.32
C ILE A 339 9.24 -6.81 4.00
N GLY A 340 8.57 -5.83 4.60
CA GLY A 340 7.13 -5.61 4.44
C GLY A 340 6.25 -6.62 5.18
N GLY A 341 4.93 -6.60 4.91
CA GLY A 341 3.96 -7.48 5.55
C GLY A 341 3.79 -8.84 4.88
N SER A 342 2.69 -9.54 5.23
CA SER A 342 2.36 -10.84 4.64
C SER A 342 1.82 -10.70 3.22
N ALA A 343 2.01 -11.73 2.39
CA ALA A 343 1.36 -11.81 1.08
C ALA A 343 -0.16 -11.87 1.23
N GLY A 344 -0.89 -11.20 0.32
CA GLY A 344 -2.36 -11.13 0.41
C GLY A 344 -2.87 -10.29 1.59
N SER A 345 -2.05 -9.37 2.11
CA SER A 345 -2.42 -8.27 3.02
C SER A 345 -2.45 -6.93 2.28
N THR A 346 -2.87 -5.87 2.97
CA THR A 346 -2.82 -4.50 2.43
C THR A 346 -1.41 -3.91 2.41
N ALA A 347 -0.49 -4.46 3.20
CA ALA A 347 0.89 -4.00 3.31
C ALA A 347 1.67 -4.09 1.98
N GLY A 348 2.62 -3.17 1.78
CA GLY A 348 3.59 -3.19 0.68
C GLY A 348 4.84 -4.03 0.96
N GLY A 349 5.97 -3.66 0.38
CA GLY A 349 7.27 -4.28 0.58
C GLY A 349 7.48 -5.61 -0.15
N PHE A 350 8.62 -6.25 0.10
CA PHE A 350 9.06 -7.50 -0.56
C PHE A 350 8.21 -8.72 -0.21
N LYS A 351 7.55 -8.71 0.95
CA LYS A 351 6.72 -9.75 1.58
C LYS A 351 7.50 -10.81 2.34
N VAL A 352 7.03 -11.10 3.55
CA VAL A 352 7.63 -12.08 4.48
C VAL A 352 7.79 -13.46 3.81
N ILE A 353 6.78 -13.92 3.06
CA ILE A 353 6.83 -15.25 2.42
C ILE A 353 8.00 -15.38 1.43
N ARG A 354 8.33 -14.31 0.68
CA ARG A 354 9.48 -14.37 -0.24
C ARG A 354 10.79 -14.47 0.53
N GLY A 355 10.90 -13.78 1.67
CA GLY A 355 12.04 -13.91 2.59
C GLY A 355 12.21 -15.34 3.11
N ILE A 356 11.10 -15.99 3.49
CA ILE A 356 11.11 -17.40 3.92
C ILE A 356 11.55 -18.32 2.78
N ILE A 357 11.04 -18.12 1.56
CA ILE A 357 11.42 -18.93 0.39
C ILE A 357 12.92 -18.78 0.12
N ILE A 358 13.44 -17.55 0.08
CA ILE A 358 14.86 -17.28 -0.19
C ILE A 358 15.76 -17.89 0.88
N SER A 359 15.41 -17.76 2.16
CA SER A 359 16.20 -18.35 3.26
C SER A 359 16.25 -19.88 3.15
N ARG A 360 15.14 -20.52 2.74
CA ARG A 360 15.12 -21.99 2.51
C ARG A 360 15.90 -22.40 1.25
N ILE A 361 15.83 -21.61 0.16
CA ILE A 361 16.67 -21.84 -1.02
C ILE A 361 18.15 -21.79 -0.62
N ALA A 362 18.57 -20.74 0.10
CA ALA A 362 19.95 -20.62 0.57
C ALA A 362 20.37 -21.77 1.47
N LYS A 363 19.51 -22.18 2.43
CA LYS A 363 19.75 -23.35 3.28
C LYS A 363 19.91 -24.63 2.46
N ASN A 364 19.01 -24.87 1.48
CA ASN A 364 19.06 -26.03 0.62
C ASN A 364 20.34 -26.03 -0.23
N GLN A 365 20.79 -24.88 -0.72
CA GLN A 365 22.03 -24.75 -1.49
C GLN A 365 23.25 -25.12 -0.64
N ILE A 366 23.32 -24.65 0.62
CA ILE A 366 24.39 -25.06 1.55
C ILE A 366 24.37 -26.56 1.80
N LEU A 367 23.17 -27.14 2.07
CA LEU A 367 23.04 -28.57 2.30
C LEU A 367 23.36 -29.42 1.07
N SER A 368 23.07 -28.96 -0.14
CA SER A 368 23.42 -29.65 -1.39
C SER A 368 24.94 -29.69 -1.62
N THR A 369 25.66 -28.64 -1.18
CA THR A 369 27.13 -28.62 -1.22
C THR A 369 27.73 -29.68 -0.28
N LEU A 370 27.11 -29.89 0.89
CA LEU A 370 27.53 -30.91 1.87
C LEU A 370 27.11 -32.33 1.46
N SER A 371 26.00 -32.49 0.75
CA SER A 371 25.44 -33.79 0.37
C SER A 371 24.88 -33.73 -1.06
N PRO A 372 25.74 -33.84 -2.11
CA PRO A 372 25.34 -33.62 -3.51
C PRO A 372 24.26 -34.58 -4.04
N ASN A 373 24.19 -35.78 -3.49
CA ASN A 373 23.24 -36.83 -3.93
C ASN A 373 21.87 -36.72 -3.23
N ARG A 374 21.68 -35.77 -2.32
CA ARG A 374 20.41 -35.60 -1.59
C ARG A 374 19.43 -34.78 -2.42
N VAL A 375 18.24 -35.33 -2.66
CA VAL A 375 17.13 -34.57 -3.25
C VAL A 375 16.50 -33.68 -2.17
N LEU A 376 16.68 -32.36 -2.31
CA LEU A 376 16.14 -31.36 -1.38
C LEU A 376 14.89 -30.73 -2.00
N THR A 377 13.74 -30.93 -1.37
CA THR A 377 12.49 -30.28 -1.71
C THR A 377 12.20 -29.13 -0.77
N LEU A 378 11.66 -28.01 -1.29
CA LEU A 378 11.24 -26.87 -0.50
C LEU A 378 9.75 -27.00 -0.20
N HIS A 379 9.37 -26.92 1.09
CA HIS A 379 7.98 -26.99 1.53
C HIS A 379 7.60 -25.66 2.21
N ILE A 380 6.36 -25.25 2.08
CA ILE A 380 5.73 -24.18 2.85
C ILE A 380 4.32 -24.62 3.19
N ASN A 381 3.92 -24.50 4.44
CA ASN A 381 2.62 -24.97 4.95
C ASN A 381 2.32 -26.42 4.53
N GLY A 382 3.33 -27.28 4.52
CA GLY A 382 3.22 -28.69 4.09
C GLY A 382 3.15 -28.91 2.57
N ALA A 383 3.06 -27.86 1.75
CA ALA A 383 3.03 -27.97 0.29
C ALA A 383 4.43 -27.84 -0.31
N VAL A 384 4.73 -28.64 -1.34
CA VAL A 384 5.99 -28.56 -2.10
C VAL A 384 5.94 -27.33 -3.01
N ILE A 385 6.99 -26.50 -2.95
CA ILE A 385 7.18 -25.36 -3.84
C ILE A 385 8.00 -25.80 -5.05
N ASP A 386 7.40 -25.69 -6.23
CA ASP A 386 8.02 -26.04 -7.50
C ASP A 386 9.22 -25.13 -7.83
N LYS A 387 10.13 -25.63 -8.66
CA LYS A 387 11.35 -24.89 -9.06
C LYS A 387 11.02 -23.62 -9.83
N ASP A 388 9.92 -23.60 -10.60
CA ASP A 388 9.51 -22.42 -11.35
C ASP A 388 9.14 -21.25 -10.42
N THR A 389 8.36 -21.54 -9.38
CA THR A 389 8.03 -20.56 -8.32
C THR A 389 9.28 -20.06 -7.59
N GLN A 390 10.21 -20.97 -7.25
CA GLN A 390 11.50 -20.57 -6.63
C GLN A 390 12.29 -19.63 -7.54
N HIS A 391 12.41 -19.93 -8.83
CA HIS A 391 13.07 -19.07 -9.81
C HIS A 391 12.37 -17.73 -10.01
N LYS A 392 11.02 -17.69 -9.99
CA LYS A 392 10.25 -16.43 -10.05
C LYS A 392 10.58 -15.53 -8.87
N VAL A 393 10.67 -16.06 -7.65
CA VAL A 393 11.02 -15.28 -6.46
C VAL A 393 12.46 -14.73 -6.55
N LEU A 394 13.43 -15.51 -7.01
CA LEU A 394 14.80 -15.05 -7.19
C LEU A 394 14.92 -13.98 -8.29
N LYS A 395 14.22 -14.16 -9.43
CA LYS A 395 14.17 -13.15 -10.49
C LYS A 395 13.53 -11.86 -10.00
N TYR A 396 12.45 -11.96 -9.21
CA TYR A 396 11.82 -10.79 -8.60
C TYR A 396 12.79 -10.04 -7.68
N LEU A 397 13.54 -10.76 -6.82
CA LEU A 397 14.54 -10.15 -5.95
C LEU A 397 15.61 -9.39 -6.76
N ALA A 398 16.10 -9.99 -7.84
CA ALA A 398 17.10 -9.34 -8.69
C ALA A 398 16.57 -8.04 -9.32
N VAL A 399 15.35 -8.06 -9.88
CA VAL A 399 14.71 -6.86 -10.46
C VAL A 399 14.44 -5.82 -9.39
N TYR A 400 13.96 -6.24 -8.20
CA TYR A 400 13.68 -5.39 -7.05
C TYR A 400 14.94 -4.61 -6.63
N ILE A 401 16.08 -5.30 -6.46
CA ILE A 401 17.35 -4.66 -6.08
C ILE A 401 17.83 -3.70 -7.17
N LEU A 402 17.79 -4.12 -8.45
CA LEU A 402 18.23 -3.27 -9.57
C LEU A 402 17.42 -1.97 -9.66
N ILE A 403 16.11 -2.02 -9.46
CA ILE A 403 15.26 -0.82 -9.49
C ILE A 403 15.57 0.09 -8.31
N ILE A 404 15.71 -0.43 -7.10
CA ILE A 404 16.07 0.38 -5.93
C ILE A 404 17.40 1.09 -6.17
N LEU A 405 18.41 0.38 -6.64
CA LEU A 405 19.72 0.98 -6.94
C LEU A 405 19.63 2.06 -8.03
N ALA A 406 18.86 1.81 -9.08
CA ALA A 406 18.63 2.80 -10.13
C ALA A 406 17.90 4.04 -9.61
N LEU A 407 16.86 3.86 -8.78
CA LEU A 407 16.14 4.97 -8.17
C LEU A 407 17.04 5.79 -7.24
N ILE A 408 17.83 5.14 -6.36
CA ILE A 408 18.79 5.82 -5.48
C ILE A 408 19.77 6.62 -6.31
N PHE A 409 20.33 6.03 -7.38
CA PHE A 409 21.27 6.71 -8.26
C PHE A 409 20.68 7.95 -8.92
N ILE A 410 19.45 7.86 -9.44
CA ILE A 410 18.79 9.00 -10.10
C ILE A 410 18.38 10.08 -9.08
N VAL A 411 17.76 9.71 -7.97
CA VAL A 411 17.31 10.66 -6.94
C VAL A 411 18.48 11.34 -6.22
N SER A 412 19.67 10.72 -6.19
CA SER A 412 20.88 11.34 -5.64
C SER A 412 21.34 12.60 -6.41
N LEU A 413 20.83 12.83 -7.62
CA LEU A 413 21.10 14.07 -8.38
C LEU A 413 20.56 15.32 -7.70
N ASP A 414 19.60 15.19 -6.77
CA ASP A 414 19.08 16.31 -5.97
C ASP A 414 20.04 16.76 -4.87
N ASN A 415 21.19 16.11 -4.69
CA ASN A 415 22.23 16.41 -3.69
C ASN A 415 21.75 16.46 -2.23
N ASN A 416 20.69 15.70 -1.91
CA ASN A 416 20.23 15.53 -0.54
C ASN A 416 21.14 14.57 0.24
N ASN A 417 20.99 14.55 1.57
CA ASN A 417 21.76 13.64 2.44
C ASN A 417 21.53 12.17 2.03
N PHE A 418 22.59 11.37 2.08
CA PHE A 418 22.55 9.95 1.72
C PHE A 418 21.41 9.19 2.42
N MET A 419 21.22 9.39 3.73
CA MET A 419 20.17 8.72 4.50
C MET A 419 18.78 9.13 4.01
N THR A 420 18.59 10.40 3.70
CA THR A 420 17.34 10.95 3.13
C THR A 420 17.01 10.32 1.78
N VAL A 421 18.00 10.24 0.88
CA VAL A 421 17.81 9.64 -0.45
C VAL A 421 17.49 8.15 -0.33
N VAL A 422 18.28 7.39 0.44
CA VAL A 422 18.09 5.94 0.57
C VAL A 422 16.76 5.62 1.24
N SER A 423 16.48 6.25 2.39
CA SER A 423 15.23 5.98 3.10
C SER A 423 14.00 6.49 2.34
N GLY A 424 14.10 7.61 1.62
CA GLY A 424 13.05 8.15 0.78
C GLY A 424 12.70 7.22 -0.39
N VAL A 425 13.71 6.71 -1.10
CA VAL A 425 13.50 5.73 -2.19
C VAL A 425 12.91 4.43 -1.64
N LEU A 426 13.47 3.89 -0.54
CA LEU A 426 12.93 2.68 0.08
C LEU A 426 11.49 2.88 0.57
N SER A 427 11.19 4.02 1.16
CA SER A 427 9.86 4.37 1.61
C SER A 427 8.85 4.43 0.47
N CYS A 428 9.14 5.15 -0.60
CA CYS A 428 8.26 5.26 -1.76
C CYS A 428 8.09 3.92 -2.48
N PHE A 429 9.19 3.19 -2.73
CA PHE A 429 9.13 1.94 -3.49
C PHE A 429 8.48 0.79 -2.72
N ASN A 430 8.56 0.79 -1.39
CA ASN A 430 7.91 -0.22 -0.54
C ASN A 430 6.56 0.25 0.04
N ASN A 431 6.09 1.45 -0.33
CA ASN A 431 4.81 2.03 0.11
C ASN A 431 4.71 2.19 1.64
N ILE A 432 5.68 2.88 2.28
CA ILE A 432 5.78 2.99 3.75
C ILE A 432 5.39 4.38 4.26
N GLY A 433 5.81 5.44 3.53
CA GLY A 433 5.51 6.84 3.84
C GLY A 433 6.69 7.62 4.40
N PRO A 434 7.02 7.56 5.69
CA PRO A 434 8.07 8.38 6.26
C PRO A 434 9.47 7.96 5.81
N MET A 435 10.38 8.92 5.81
CA MET A 435 11.81 8.69 5.73
C MET A 435 12.38 8.39 7.12
N ILE A 436 13.49 7.67 7.20
CA ILE A 436 14.18 7.34 8.46
C ILE A 436 15.46 8.15 8.56
N GLY A 437 15.77 8.63 9.77
CA GLY A 437 16.99 9.38 10.04
C GLY A 437 16.99 10.83 9.54
N THR A 438 15.81 11.36 9.19
CA THR A 438 15.59 12.78 8.83
C THR A 438 14.26 13.28 9.36
N THR A 439 14.16 14.56 9.60
CA THR A 439 12.90 15.27 9.92
C THR A 439 12.24 15.86 8.67
N ASP A 440 12.90 15.76 7.52
CA ASP A 440 12.39 16.31 6.26
C ASP A 440 11.21 15.49 5.74
N ASN A 441 10.39 16.11 4.90
CA ASN A 441 9.36 15.45 4.10
C ASN A 441 9.75 15.47 2.60
N PHE A 442 8.88 14.98 1.74
CA PHE A 442 9.18 14.86 0.30
C PHE A 442 9.15 16.20 -0.45
N SER A 443 8.84 17.33 0.21
CA SER A 443 8.89 18.66 -0.44
C SER A 443 10.31 19.06 -0.88
N ILE A 444 11.34 18.51 -0.21
CA ILE A 444 12.75 18.80 -0.49
C ILE A 444 13.26 18.27 -1.84
N PHE A 445 12.57 17.29 -2.42
CA PHE A 445 12.97 16.70 -3.69
C PHE A 445 12.55 17.58 -4.88
N SER A 446 13.32 17.52 -5.96
CA SER A 446 12.99 18.20 -7.20
C SER A 446 11.68 17.69 -7.82
N PRO A 447 10.98 18.46 -8.66
CA PRO A 447 9.77 18.02 -9.35
C PRO A 447 9.99 16.72 -10.15
N PHE A 448 11.17 16.54 -10.76
CA PHE A 448 11.53 15.33 -11.48
C PHE A 448 11.63 14.13 -10.53
N SER A 449 12.33 14.26 -9.39
CA SER A 449 12.46 13.20 -8.40
C SER A 449 11.12 12.86 -7.76
N LYS A 450 10.26 13.86 -7.47
CA LYS A 450 8.88 13.62 -6.99
C LYS A 450 8.06 12.81 -7.98
N LEU A 451 8.11 13.15 -9.27
CA LEU A 451 7.41 12.39 -10.32
C LEU A 451 7.95 10.96 -10.42
N LEU A 452 9.26 10.77 -10.39
CA LEU A 452 9.90 9.46 -10.40
C LEU A 452 9.49 8.62 -9.17
N LEU A 453 9.48 9.23 -7.99
CA LEU A 453 9.06 8.57 -6.74
C LEU A 453 7.56 8.24 -6.75
N ALA A 454 6.70 9.08 -7.36
CA ALA A 454 5.28 8.76 -7.56
C ALA A 454 5.10 7.50 -8.42
N PHE A 455 5.84 7.39 -9.53
CA PHE A 455 5.86 6.16 -10.33
C PHE A 455 6.48 4.97 -9.58
N ALA A 456 7.47 5.20 -8.72
CA ALA A 456 8.03 4.17 -7.86
C ALA A 456 7.00 3.63 -6.86
N MET A 457 6.17 4.49 -6.25
CA MET A 457 5.05 4.09 -5.37
C MET A 457 4.04 3.22 -6.12
N ILE A 458 3.63 3.62 -7.33
CA ILE A 458 2.73 2.82 -8.18
C ILE A 458 3.39 1.49 -8.57
N GLY A 459 4.67 1.51 -8.92
CA GLY A 459 5.44 0.32 -9.27
C GLY A 459 5.58 -0.66 -8.12
N GLY A 460 5.86 -0.18 -6.92
CA GLY A 460 5.92 -0.97 -5.70
C GLY A 460 4.59 -1.64 -5.37
N ARG A 461 3.49 -0.89 -5.44
CA ARG A 461 2.14 -1.39 -5.20
C ARG A 461 1.72 -2.49 -6.17
N LEU A 462 2.08 -2.35 -7.45
CA LEU A 462 1.75 -3.29 -8.53
C LEU A 462 2.78 -4.41 -8.72
N GLU A 463 3.67 -4.62 -7.76
CA GLU A 463 4.74 -5.62 -7.87
C GLU A 463 5.62 -5.47 -9.11
N ILE A 464 5.94 -4.24 -9.48
CA ILE A 464 6.97 -3.84 -10.47
C ILE A 464 6.56 -4.11 -11.92
N TYR A 465 6.22 -5.37 -12.28
CA TYR A 465 6.04 -5.80 -13.65
C TYR A 465 5.01 -5.01 -14.46
N PRO A 466 3.81 -4.66 -13.93
CA PRO A 466 2.82 -3.88 -14.67
C PRO A 466 3.34 -2.51 -15.13
N ILE A 467 4.10 -1.83 -14.29
CA ILE A 467 4.69 -0.52 -14.65
C ILE A 467 5.83 -0.70 -15.67
N LEU A 468 6.72 -1.68 -15.50
CA LEU A 468 7.78 -1.93 -16.47
C LEU A 468 7.22 -2.27 -17.86
N LEU A 469 6.14 -3.04 -17.92
CA LEU A 469 5.51 -3.40 -19.19
C LEU A 469 4.91 -2.20 -19.93
N LEU A 470 4.47 -1.14 -19.23
CA LEU A 470 3.99 0.10 -19.86
C LEU A 470 5.06 0.75 -20.73
N PHE A 471 6.33 0.72 -20.32
CA PHE A 471 7.44 1.35 -21.01
C PHE A 471 8.02 0.49 -22.14
N LEU A 472 7.64 -0.78 -22.26
CA LEU A 472 8.12 -1.65 -23.33
C LEU A 472 7.34 -1.44 -24.64
N PRO A 473 7.97 -1.03 -25.77
CA PRO A 473 7.27 -0.81 -27.05
C PRO A 473 6.50 -2.05 -27.54
N LYS A 474 7.03 -3.25 -27.29
CA LYS A 474 6.39 -4.53 -27.63
C LYS A 474 5.02 -4.72 -26.95
N THR A 475 4.79 -4.05 -25.82
CA THR A 475 3.51 -4.12 -25.11
C THR A 475 2.39 -3.47 -25.93
N TRP A 476 2.69 -2.43 -26.69
CA TRP A 476 1.74 -1.67 -27.50
C TRP A 476 1.54 -2.22 -28.92
N SER A 477 2.35 -3.21 -29.31
CA SER A 477 2.24 -3.87 -30.62
C SER A 477 1.02 -4.80 -30.70
N ARG A 478 0.49 -4.99 -31.91
CA ARG A 478 -0.67 -5.84 -32.18
C ARG A 478 -0.37 -7.36 -32.19
N ARG A 479 0.91 -7.74 -32.03
CA ARG A 479 1.33 -9.15 -32.01
C ARG A 479 1.27 -9.75 -30.61
#